data_f575f31b64b39dc2af8cd744f4dc84c7
#
_entry.id   f575f31b64b39dc2af8cd744f4dc84c7
#
_cell.length_a   1.000
_cell.length_b   1.000
_cell.length_c   1.000
_cell.angle_alpha   90.00
_cell.angle_beta   90.00
_cell.angle_gamma   90.00
#
_symmetry.space_group_name_H-M   'P 1'
#
loop_
_entity.id
_entity.type
_entity.pdbx_description
1 polymer ?
#
loop_
_entity_poly.entity_id
_entity_poly.type
_entity_poly.pdbx_seq_one_letter_code
_entity_poly.pdbx_strand_id
1 'polypeptide(L)'
;MSSKLPENIRVINEGESDGRNWVFKITSMSGREVIAIAVSPANSSRTGPTWSYVFESEGLTTVDLGTPDSLNNLAKSYEYAGISINEIDRLIITHGHSDHDGTVPEFLAQSGARFYAHESYSALKTFDQWDIQDRGSTPLQIELGRLGREKIDSDVYKDRYELHKDYYEARKTTVVDTNLVDGASIPGATILSTPGHSPDQICVKIDNLLLTGDHVLPEITPHPTSKMVFKEKIGNSPLVKSLRAEDLYGLGTYIKSLGIVVALGSEVQLLPAHRFFNKGKLNLGGVERASDIVLHHQNRLERLHSHIGNGKCSLTELTTRLFDRSKLLGGNLMAALSEVVAHLELLEDVGDIEISSGGSITHTDSEPPQYLEFIKNQGVYS
;
A
#
# COMPACT_ATOMS: atom_id res chain seq x y z
N MET A 1 -6.99 -26.27 15.99
CA MET A 1 -8.48 -26.17 15.87
C MET A 1 -8.79 -25.83 14.42
N SER A 2 -9.36 -26.76 13.70
CA SER A 2 -9.77 -26.54 12.29
C SER A 2 -11.06 -25.71 12.31
N SER A 3 -10.94 -24.41 12.25
CA SER A 3 -12.07 -23.61 11.79
C SER A 3 -12.36 -24.07 10.35
N LYS A 4 -13.57 -24.52 10.11
CA LYS A 4 -14.00 -24.96 8.78
C LYS A 4 -13.77 -23.77 7.83
N LEU A 5 -13.01 -23.99 6.75
CA LEU A 5 -12.85 -22.98 5.72
C LEU A 5 -14.22 -22.64 5.12
N PRO A 6 -14.44 -21.40 4.67
CA PRO A 6 -15.62 -21.04 3.89
C PRO A 6 -15.80 -21.96 2.67
N GLU A 7 -17.04 -22.21 2.28
CA GLU A 7 -17.36 -23.14 1.18
C GLU A 7 -16.76 -22.72 -0.17
N ASN A 8 -16.56 -21.42 -0.37
CA ASN A 8 -15.94 -20.87 -1.58
C ASN A 8 -14.40 -20.91 -1.59
N ILE A 9 -13.77 -21.48 -0.54
CA ILE A 9 -12.30 -21.55 -0.45
C ILE A 9 -11.85 -23.00 -0.33
N ARG A 10 -10.96 -23.39 -1.23
CA ARG A 10 -10.32 -24.71 -1.24
C ARG A 10 -8.81 -24.58 -1.08
N VAL A 11 -8.20 -25.40 -0.24
CA VAL A 11 -6.74 -25.53 -0.16
C VAL A 11 -6.24 -26.31 -1.38
N ILE A 12 -5.26 -25.77 -2.08
CA ILE A 12 -4.50 -26.47 -3.12
C ILE A 12 -3.22 -27.02 -2.50
N ASN A 13 -2.49 -26.17 -1.75
CA ASN A 13 -1.29 -26.57 -1.03
C ASN A 13 -1.31 -26.04 0.40
N GLU A 14 -1.04 -26.88 1.37
CA GLU A 14 -0.88 -26.48 2.77
C GLU A 14 0.54 -25.93 3.01
N GLY A 15 0.64 -24.85 3.76
CA GLY A 15 1.90 -24.18 4.07
C GLY A 15 2.13 -24.02 5.57
N GLU A 16 2.97 -23.06 5.92
CA GLU A 16 3.40 -22.80 7.29
C GLU A 16 2.44 -21.89 8.04
N SER A 17 2.55 -21.84 9.37
CA SER A 17 1.67 -21.04 10.22
C SER A 17 1.78 -19.52 9.99
N ASP A 18 2.91 -19.06 9.46
CA ASP A 18 3.17 -17.66 9.12
C ASP A 18 2.68 -17.26 7.71
N GLY A 19 2.04 -18.17 6.99
CA GLY A 19 1.45 -17.95 5.67
C GLY A 19 2.31 -18.42 4.50
N ARG A 20 3.58 -18.78 4.70
CA ARG A 20 4.45 -19.25 3.61
C ARG A 20 3.96 -20.56 3.00
N ASN A 21 4.13 -20.68 1.67
CA ASN A 21 3.82 -21.88 0.88
C ASN A 21 2.33 -22.25 0.78
N TRP A 22 1.41 -21.43 1.30
CA TRP A 22 0.00 -21.69 1.12
C TRP A 22 -0.47 -21.33 -0.29
N VAL A 23 -1.36 -22.16 -0.83
CA VAL A 23 -2.06 -21.89 -2.08
C VAL A 23 -3.53 -22.22 -1.87
N PHE A 24 -4.39 -21.24 -2.15
CA PHE A 24 -5.84 -21.38 -2.06
C PHE A 24 -6.49 -21.15 -3.43
N LYS A 25 -7.56 -21.87 -3.70
CA LYS A 25 -8.51 -21.54 -4.76
C LYS A 25 -9.72 -20.88 -4.12
N ILE A 26 -10.11 -19.73 -4.63
CA ILE A 26 -11.23 -18.93 -4.16
C ILE A 26 -12.22 -18.79 -5.31
N THR A 27 -13.48 -19.12 -5.06
CA THR A 27 -14.54 -19.05 -6.08
C THR A 27 -15.44 -17.86 -5.77
N SER A 28 -15.65 -17.00 -6.75
CA SER A 28 -16.57 -15.86 -6.66
C SER A 28 -18.05 -16.32 -6.70
N MET A 29 -18.98 -15.42 -6.43
CA MET A 29 -20.42 -15.70 -6.49
C MET A 29 -20.89 -16.11 -7.89
N SER A 30 -20.28 -15.61 -8.95
CA SER A 30 -20.55 -16.01 -10.34
C SER A 30 -19.85 -17.29 -10.78
N GLY A 31 -19.05 -17.93 -9.88
CA GLY A 31 -18.29 -19.15 -10.19
C GLY A 31 -16.92 -18.90 -10.80
N ARG A 32 -16.41 -17.66 -10.82
CA ARG A 32 -15.05 -17.36 -11.30
C ARG A 32 -14.03 -17.77 -10.25
N GLU A 33 -12.93 -18.33 -10.69
CA GLU A 33 -11.87 -18.82 -9.82
C GLU A 33 -10.70 -17.85 -9.77
N VAL A 34 -10.18 -17.60 -8.57
CA VAL A 34 -8.95 -16.88 -8.29
C VAL A 34 -8.05 -17.77 -7.45
N ILE A 35 -6.81 -17.93 -7.85
CA ILE A 35 -5.80 -18.68 -7.09
C ILE A 35 -4.97 -17.68 -6.30
N ALA A 36 -5.02 -17.78 -4.98
CA ALA A 36 -4.21 -16.99 -4.06
C ALA A 36 -2.94 -17.77 -3.71
N ILE A 37 -1.79 -17.21 -3.98
CA ILE A 37 -0.48 -17.85 -3.92
C ILE A 37 0.44 -17.06 -2.99
N ALA A 38 0.88 -17.67 -1.90
CA ALA A 38 1.84 -17.06 -0.99
C ALA A 38 3.25 -17.07 -1.57
N VAL A 39 3.78 -15.91 -1.90
CA VAL A 39 5.16 -15.73 -2.37
C VAL A 39 6.05 -15.42 -1.17
N SER A 40 6.87 -16.39 -0.78
CA SER A 40 7.79 -16.20 0.34
C SER A 40 8.87 -15.19 -0.04
N PRO A 41 9.14 -14.18 0.80
CA PRO A 41 10.23 -13.23 0.55
C PRO A 41 11.58 -13.97 0.57
N ALA A 42 12.56 -13.47 -0.19
CA ALA A 42 13.92 -14.01 -0.19
C ALA A 42 14.60 -13.85 1.19
N ASN A 43 14.25 -12.79 1.89
CA ASN A 43 14.73 -12.48 3.24
C ASN A 43 13.55 -12.40 4.22
N SER A 44 13.84 -12.26 5.53
CA SER A 44 12.79 -12.09 6.54
C SER A 44 11.97 -10.83 6.28
N SER A 45 10.64 -10.94 6.31
CA SER A 45 9.70 -9.83 6.18
C SER A 45 8.82 -9.71 7.42
N ARG A 46 8.56 -8.48 7.86
CA ARG A 46 7.62 -8.21 8.96
C ARG A 46 6.15 -8.38 8.54
N THR A 47 5.86 -8.24 7.26
CA THR A 47 4.52 -8.41 6.68
C THR A 47 4.21 -9.87 6.36
N GLY A 48 5.22 -10.75 6.35
CA GLY A 48 5.11 -12.13 5.90
C GLY A 48 5.22 -12.23 4.38
N PRO A 49 4.66 -13.30 3.76
CA PRO A 49 4.64 -13.44 2.30
C PRO A 49 3.79 -12.38 1.65
N THR A 50 4.11 -12.03 0.40
CA THR A 50 3.21 -11.32 -0.49
C THR A 50 2.26 -12.33 -1.13
N TRP A 51 0.97 -12.01 -1.15
CA TRP A 51 -0.01 -12.84 -1.83
C TRP A 51 -0.17 -12.37 -3.27
N SER A 52 0.29 -13.20 -4.18
CA SER A 52 0.05 -13.09 -5.63
C SER A 52 -1.29 -13.75 -5.96
N TYR A 53 -2.02 -13.18 -6.90
CA TYR A 53 -3.32 -13.70 -7.31
C TYR A 53 -3.33 -14.01 -8.80
N VAL A 54 -3.75 -15.23 -9.17
CA VAL A 54 -3.85 -15.64 -10.57
C VAL A 54 -5.31 -15.94 -10.90
N PHE A 55 -5.78 -15.43 -12.03
CA PHE A 55 -7.10 -15.71 -12.59
C PHE A 55 -7.03 -15.86 -14.11
N GLU A 56 -7.99 -16.62 -14.64
CA GLU A 56 -8.11 -16.85 -16.07
C GLU A 56 -9.26 -16.02 -16.66
N SER A 57 -8.96 -15.31 -17.74
CA SER A 57 -9.93 -14.68 -18.62
C SER A 57 -9.23 -14.23 -19.90
N GLU A 58 -9.51 -14.88 -21.02
CA GLU A 58 -8.78 -14.67 -22.27
C GLU A 58 -7.26 -14.77 -22.07
N GLY A 59 -6.83 -15.80 -21.32
CA GLY A 59 -5.46 -16.05 -20.87
C GLY A 59 -5.24 -15.79 -19.37
N LEU A 60 -4.09 -16.23 -18.85
CA LEU A 60 -3.75 -16.12 -17.44
C LEU A 60 -3.23 -14.72 -17.08
N THR A 61 -3.81 -14.17 -16.04
CA THR A 61 -3.38 -12.89 -15.45
C THR A 61 -2.90 -13.11 -14.04
N THR A 62 -1.70 -12.60 -13.71
CA THR A 62 -1.19 -12.54 -12.35
C THR A 62 -1.20 -11.12 -11.80
N VAL A 63 -1.41 -11.00 -10.49
CA VAL A 63 -1.39 -9.72 -9.74
C VAL A 63 -0.38 -9.81 -8.62
N ASP A 64 0.60 -8.92 -8.60
CA ASP A 64 1.76 -8.84 -7.69
C ASP A 64 2.68 -10.06 -7.71
N LEU A 65 3.97 -9.85 -7.44
CA LEU A 65 5.01 -10.88 -7.64
C LEU A 65 5.90 -11.15 -6.42
N GLY A 66 5.90 -10.28 -5.41
CA GLY A 66 6.76 -10.41 -4.23
C GLY A 66 8.02 -9.54 -4.27
N THR A 67 8.94 -9.81 -3.34
CA THR A 67 10.17 -9.03 -3.11
C THR A 67 11.24 -9.26 -4.17
N PRO A 68 12.23 -8.37 -4.32
CA PRO A 68 13.44 -8.66 -5.11
C PRO A 68 14.05 -10.01 -4.68
N ASP A 69 14.68 -10.71 -5.63
CA ASP A 69 15.29 -12.04 -5.45
C ASP A 69 14.31 -13.18 -5.11
N SER A 70 12.98 -12.93 -5.15
CA SER A 70 11.98 -13.97 -4.83
C SER A 70 11.43 -14.73 -6.06
N LEU A 71 11.94 -14.52 -7.27
CA LEU A 71 11.43 -15.17 -8.49
C LEU A 71 11.40 -16.70 -8.40
N ASN A 72 12.44 -17.32 -7.81
CA ASN A 72 12.48 -18.77 -7.61
C ASN A 72 11.40 -19.25 -6.61
N ASN A 73 11.13 -18.44 -5.58
CA ASN A 73 10.06 -18.73 -4.62
C ASN A 73 8.69 -18.60 -5.28
N LEU A 74 8.50 -17.58 -6.12
CA LEU A 74 7.29 -17.39 -6.92
C LEU A 74 7.06 -18.58 -7.86
N ALA A 75 8.09 -18.98 -8.65
CA ALA A 75 8.01 -20.10 -9.56
C ALA A 75 7.60 -21.40 -8.83
N LYS A 76 8.25 -21.70 -7.71
CA LYS A 76 7.91 -22.85 -6.86
C LYS A 76 6.49 -22.79 -6.31
N SER A 77 6.03 -21.61 -5.90
CA SER A 77 4.66 -21.43 -5.41
C SER A 77 3.63 -21.58 -6.53
N TYR A 78 3.97 -21.17 -7.76
CA TYR A 78 3.13 -21.42 -8.94
C TYR A 78 3.03 -22.89 -9.30
N GLU A 79 4.13 -23.66 -9.17
CA GLU A 79 4.12 -25.12 -9.40
C GLU A 79 3.12 -25.82 -8.48
N TYR A 80 2.94 -25.38 -7.23
CA TYR A 80 1.90 -25.92 -6.35
C TYR A 80 0.48 -25.72 -6.88
N ALA A 81 0.27 -24.65 -7.66
CA ALA A 81 -1.00 -24.38 -8.34
C ALA A 81 -1.11 -25.07 -9.70
N GLY A 82 -0.06 -25.74 -10.16
CA GLY A 82 0.01 -26.32 -11.51
C GLY A 82 0.18 -25.28 -12.60
N ILE A 83 0.77 -24.11 -12.28
CA ILE A 83 0.98 -22.97 -13.20
C ILE A 83 2.49 -22.81 -13.44
N SER A 84 2.86 -22.53 -14.69
CA SER A 84 4.22 -22.11 -15.04
C SER A 84 4.25 -20.59 -15.28
N ILE A 85 5.37 -19.93 -14.94
CA ILE A 85 5.58 -18.51 -15.26
C ILE A 85 5.37 -18.24 -16.75
N ASN A 86 5.78 -19.16 -17.61
CA ASN A 86 5.67 -19.02 -19.07
C ASN A 86 4.23 -19.08 -19.60
N GLU A 87 3.26 -19.47 -18.77
CA GLU A 87 1.83 -19.53 -19.15
C GLU A 87 1.11 -18.21 -18.82
N ILE A 88 1.78 -17.28 -18.13
CA ILE A 88 1.19 -16.00 -17.76
C ILE A 88 1.23 -15.04 -18.96
N ASP A 89 0.04 -14.58 -19.37
CA ASP A 89 -0.12 -13.64 -20.49
C ASP A 89 -0.09 -12.18 -20.04
N ARG A 90 -0.50 -11.91 -18.80
CA ARG A 90 -0.61 -10.56 -18.24
C ARG A 90 -0.11 -10.49 -16.82
N LEU A 91 0.64 -9.46 -16.52
CA LEU A 91 1.06 -9.06 -15.19
C LEU A 91 0.41 -7.72 -14.83
N ILE A 92 -0.23 -7.66 -13.67
CA ILE A 92 -0.71 -6.41 -13.05
C ILE A 92 0.06 -6.20 -11.75
N ILE A 93 0.53 -4.99 -11.51
CA ILE A 93 1.07 -4.60 -10.20
C ILE A 93 0.08 -3.65 -9.53
N THR A 94 -0.30 -3.95 -8.28
CA THR A 94 -1.21 -3.12 -7.51
C THR A 94 -0.59 -1.77 -7.18
N HIS A 95 0.71 -1.75 -6.90
CA HIS A 95 1.50 -0.53 -6.68
C HIS A 95 3.01 -0.85 -6.70
N GLY A 96 3.82 0.19 -6.81
CA GLY A 96 5.26 0.09 -7.02
C GLY A 96 6.11 -0.03 -5.75
N HIS A 97 5.64 -0.68 -4.69
CA HIS A 97 6.52 -1.07 -3.59
C HIS A 97 7.29 -2.35 -3.93
N SER A 98 8.52 -2.44 -3.44
CA SER A 98 9.45 -3.51 -3.82
C SER A 98 9.01 -4.92 -3.42
N ASP A 99 8.08 -5.07 -2.51
CA ASP A 99 7.50 -6.34 -2.13
C ASP A 99 6.27 -6.76 -2.97
N HIS A 100 5.92 -5.95 -3.98
CA HIS A 100 4.91 -6.26 -5.00
C HIS A 100 5.52 -6.36 -6.39
N ASP A 101 6.41 -5.43 -6.76
CA ASP A 101 7.04 -5.36 -8.08
C ASP A 101 8.50 -5.85 -8.11
N GLY A 102 8.94 -6.47 -7.01
CA GLY A 102 10.36 -6.78 -6.78
C GLY A 102 11.02 -7.69 -7.83
N THR A 103 10.24 -8.54 -8.49
CA THR A 103 10.75 -9.46 -9.54
C THR A 103 10.19 -9.15 -10.92
N VAL A 104 9.58 -7.98 -11.14
CA VAL A 104 8.96 -7.62 -12.43
C VAL A 104 9.93 -7.74 -13.60
N PRO A 105 11.16 -7.19 -13.55
CA PRO A 105 12.08 -7.29 -14.70
C PRO A 105 12.39 -8.72 -15.10
N GLU A 106 12.73 -9.57 -14.14
CA GLU A 106 13.09 -10.97 -14.36
C GLU A 106 11.88 -11.80 -14.79
N PHE A 107 10.72 -11.53 -14.16
CA PHE A 107 9.47 -12.20 -14.51
C PHE A 107 9.07 -11.93 -15.96
N LEU A 108 9.10 -10.68 -16.41
CA LEU A 108 8.77 -10.31 -17.78
C LEU A 108 9.76 -10.90 -18.79
N ALA A 109 11.05 -10.95 -18.44
CA ALA A 109 12.07 -11.58 -19.28
C ALA A 109 11.82 -13.09 -19.47
N GLN A 110 11.26 -13.76 -18.48
CA GLN A 110 10.94 -15.18 -18.53
C GLN A 110 9.58 -15.46 -19.18
N SER A 111 8.51 -14.77 -18.76
CA SER A 111 7.14 -15.04 -19.21
C SER A 111 6.82 -14.45 -20.58
N GLY A 112 7.39 -13.29 -20.91
CA GLY A 112 6.94 -12.49 -22.03
C GLY A 112 5.55 -11.87 -21.85
N ALA A 113 5.02 -11.86 -20.62
CA ALA A 113 3.72 -11.31 -20.27
C ALA A 113 3.63 -9.81 -20.57
N ARG A 114 2.44 -9.33 -20.93
CA ARG A 114 2.18 -7.88 -21.02
C ARG A 114 2.10 -7.28 -19.63
N PHE A 115 2.77 -6.17 -19.41
CA PHE A 115 2.84 -5.49 -18.13
C PHE A 115 1.83 -4.35 -18.02
N TYR A 116 0.98 -4.42 -17.00
CA TYR A 116 -0.08 -3.46 -16.68
C TYR A 116 0.20 -2.85 -15.30
N ALA A 117 0.20 -1.54 -15.19
CA ALA A 117 0.33 -0.81 -13.94
C ALA A 117 -0.44 0.52 -14.01
N HIS A 118 -0.71 1.13 -12.86
CA HIS A 118 -1.31 2.46 -12.81
C HIS A 118 -0.47 3.47 -13.61
N GLU A 119 -1.11 4.45 -14.26
CA GLU A 119 -0.42 5.43 -15.10
C GLU A 119 0.71 6.19 -14.39
N SER A 120 0.61 6.39 -13.06
CA SER A 120 1.66 7.04 -12.27
C SER A 120 2.86 6.13 -11.95
N TYR A 121 2.74 4.80 -12.10
CA TYR A 121 3.82 3.85 -11.81
C TYR A 121 5.09 4.18 -12.62
N SER A 122 4.95 4.51 -13.91
CA SER A 122 6.08 4.84 -14.79
C SER A 122 6.88 6.08 -14.32
N ALA A 123 6.22 7.02 -13.64
CA ALA A 123 6.90 8.14 -12.99
C ALA A 123 7.54 7.71 -11.67
N LEU A 124 6.80 6.94 -10.85
CA LEU A 124 7.22 6.50 -9.52
C LEU A 124 8.41 5.56 -9.53
N LYS A 125 8.49 4.63 -10.48
CA LYS A 125 9.61 3.68 -10.60
C LYS A 125 10.98 4.32 -10.81
N THR A 126 11.02 5.58 -11.24
CA THR A 126 12.27 6.33 -11.42
C THR A 126 12.75 6.98 -10.14
N PHE A 127 11.93 6.95 -9.08
CA PHE A 127 12.24 7.50 -7.78
C PHE A 127 13.13 6.58 -6.97
N ASP A 128 14.13 7.15 -6.37
CA ASP A 128 14.72 6.60 -5.17
C ASP A 128 13.92 7.06 -3.96
N GLN A 129 13.01 6.20 -3.48
CA GLN A 129 12.23 6.48 -2.27
C GLN A 129 13.11 6.65 -1.01
N TRP A 130 14.39 6.32 -1.12
CA TRP A 130 15.39 6.43 -0.05
C TRP A 130 16.25 7.68 -0.20
N ASP A 131 16.12 8.43 -1.29
CA ASP A 131 16.81 9.70 -1.44
C ASP A 131 16.20 10.76 -0.51
N ILE A 132 16.77 10.84 0.67
CA ILE A 132 16.37 11.74 1.75
C ILE A 132 16.60 13.21 1.35
N GLN A 133 17.45 13.50 0.36
CA GLN A 133 17.78 14.86 -0.04
C GLN A 133 16.65 15.52 -0.85
N ASP A 134 15.87 14.72 -1.55
CA ASP A 134 14.72 15.16 -2.36
C ASP A 134 13.41 15.30 -1.55
N ARG A 135 13.47 15.10 -0.23
CA ARG A 135 12.27 15.16 0.62
C ARG A 135 11.89 16.59 0.94
N GLY A 136 10.97 17.10 0.16
CA GLY A 136 9.92 18.00 0.55
C GLY A 136 10.17 19.50 0.58
N SER A 137 9.11 20.17 0.22
CA SER A 137 8.96 21.62 0.22
C SER A 137 8.19 22.16 1.46
N THR A 138 7.55 21.29 2.26
CA THR A 138 6.82 21.73 3.46
C THR A 138 7.71 21.75 4.71
N PRO A 139 7.40 22.60 5.72
CA PRO A 139 8.16 22.65 6.97
C PRO A 139 8.26 21.28 7.67
N LEU A 140 7.18 20.48 7.67
CA LEU A 140 7.19 19.12 8.26
C LEU A 140 8.09 18.17 7.50
N GLN A 141 8.13 18.27 6.18
CA GLN A 141 8.97 17.42 5.33
C GLN A 141 10.46 17.75 5.50
N ILE A 142 10.78 19.04 5.59
CA ILE A 142 12.15 19.50 5.88
C ILE A 142 12.59 18.95 7.24
N GLU A 143 11.75 19.03 8.26
CA GLU A 143 12.03 18.51 9.60
C GLU A 143 12.16 16.99 9.61
N LEU A 144 11.27 16.27 8.90
CA LEU A 144 11.34 14.81 8.73
C LEU A 144 12.68 14.39 8.08
N GLY A 145 13.09 15.08 7.00
CA GLY A 145 14.36 14.85 6.34
C GLY A 145 15.54 15.13 7.25
N ARG A 146 15.51 16.21 8.04
CA ARG A 146 16.54 16.54 9.04
C ARG A 146 16.67 15.43 10.10
N LEU A 147 15.55 15.02 10.70
CA LEU A 147 15.51 13.95 11.70
C LEU A 147 16.01 12.61 11.12
N GLY A 148 15.67 12.31 9.87
CA GLY A 148 16.17 11.14 9.16
C GLY A 148 17.69 11.11 9.09
N ARG A 149 18.30 12.20 8.64
CA ARG A 149 19.76 12.33 8.57
C ARG A 149 20.47 12.25 9.94
N GLU A 150 19.84 12.78 10.98
CA GLU A 150 20.42 12.80 12.33
C GLU A 150 20.28 11.48 13.09
N LYS A 151 19.20 10.75 12.85
CA LYS A 151 18.80 9.60 13.68
C LYS A 151 19.03 8.24 13.03
N ILE A 152 19.29 8.22 11.73
CA ILE A 152 19.49 6.97 11.00
C ILE A 152 20.91 6.92 10.49
N ASP A 153 21.54 5.80 10.77
CA ASP A 153 22.84 5.49 10.23
C ASP A 153 22.77 5.41 8.69
N SER A 154 23.51 6.31 8.02
CA SER A 154 23.55 6.38 6.56
C SER A 154 24.00 5.06 5.92
N ASP A 155 24.77 4.25 6.64
CA ASP A 155 25.33 3.01 6.11
C ASP A 155 24.23 1.93 5.98
N VAL A 156 23.24 1.91 6.88
CA VAL A 156 22.09 0.99 6.77
C VAL A 156 21.29 1.21 5.47
N TYR A 157 21.15 2.46 5.03
CA TYR A 157 20.47 2.75 3.75
C TYR A 157 21.30 2.41 2.54
N LYS A 158 22.61 2.72 2.58
CA LYS A 158 23.53 2.34 1.51
C LYS A 158 23.59 0.84 1.31
N ASP A 159 23.73 0.09 2.41
CA ASP A 159 23.76 -1.37 2.37
C ASP A 159 22.47 -1.95 1.75
N ARG A 160 21.33 -1.35 2.07
CA ARG A 160 20.03 -1.79 1.52
C ARG A 160 19.88 -1.45 0.04
N TYR A 161 20.34 -0.27 -0.37
CA TYR A 161 20.36 0.11 -1.79
C TYR A 161 21.31 -0.79 -2.58
N GLU A 162 22.55 -0.97 -2.11
CA GLU A 162 23.54 -1.85 -2.79
C GLU A 162 23.04 -3.30 -2.87
N LEU A 163 22.33 -3.80 -1.84
CA LEU A 163 21.75 -5.14 -1.84
C LEU A 163 20.73 -5.34 -2.96
N HIS A 164 19.97 -4.30 -3.34
CA HIS A 164 18.90 -4.37 -4.33
C HIS A 164 19.17 -3.48 -5.56
N LYS A 165 20.40 -3.07 -5.78
CA LYS A 165 20.77 -2.13 -6.84
C LYS A 165 20.36 -2.62 -8.23
N ASP A 166 20.59 -3.89 -8.52
CA ASP A 166 20.27 -4.46 -9.83
C ASP A 166 18.75 -4.41 -10.09
N TYR A 167 17.93 -4.68 -9.07
CA TYR A 167 16.50 -4.50 -9.16
C TYR A 167 16.11 -3.04 -9.44
N TYR A 168 16.67 -2.07 -8.69
CA TYR A 168 16.33 -0.66 -8.90
C TYR A 168 16.71 -0.17 -10.29
N GLU A 169 17.87 -0.56 -10.79
CA GLU A 169 18.32 -0.18 -12.14
C GLU A 169 17.48 -0.86 -13.24
N ALA A 170 17.18 -2.15 -13.10
CA ALA A 170 16.34 -2.87 -14.05
C ALA A 170 14.90 -2.31 -14.04
N ARG A 171 14.35 -2.03 -12.87
CA ARG A 171 13.02 -1.44 -12.71
C ARG A 171 12.87 -0.11 -13.46
N LYS A 172 13.87 0.79 -13.39
CA LYS A 172 13.84 2.09 -14.09
C LYS A 172 13.62 1.94 -15.59
N THR A 173 14.17 0.89 -16.18
CA THR A 173 14.11 0.63 -17.63
C THR A 173 12.92 -0.22 -18.06
N THR A 174 12.25 -0.89 -17.14
CA THR A 174 11.09 -1.75 -17.44
C THR A 174 9.94 -0.92 -18.05
N VAL A 175 9.39 -1.40 -19.16
CA VAL A 175 8.32 -0.71 -19.90
C VAL A 175 6.96 -1.22 -19.44
N VAL A 176 6.05 -0.31 -19.14
CA VAL A 176 4.63 -0.63 -18.92
C VAL A 176 3.92 -0.65 -20.26
N ASP A 177 3.35 -1.80 -20.64
CA ASP A 177 2.65 -1.96 -21.92
C ASP A 177 1.27 -1.28 -21.89
N THR A 178 0.61 -1.28 -20.75
CA THR A 178 -0.72 -0.69 -20.60
C THR A 178 -0.82 0.09 -19.30
N ASN A 179 -1.06 1.38 -19.40
CA ASN A 179 -1.35 2.23 -18.26
C ASN A 179 -2.81 2.04 -17.82
N LEU A 180 -3.02 1.72 -16.55
CA LEU A 180 -4.31 1.55 -15.93
C LEU A 180 -4.77 2.87 -15.29
N VAL A 181 -6.05 3.16 -15.43
CA VAL A 181 -6.74 4.30 -14.80
C VAL A 181 -7.99 3.80 -14.08
N ASP A 182 -8.59 4.65 -13.26
CA ASP A 182 -9.83 4.31 -12.58
C ASP A 182 -10.93 3.91 -13.56
N GLY A 183 -11.69 2.84 -13.22
CA GLY A 183 -12.74 2.29 -14.05
C GLY A 183 -12.25 1.52 -15.30
N ALA A 184 -10.95 1.38 -15.52
CA ALA A 184 -10.43 0.62 -16.66
C ALA A 184 -10.92 -0.84 -16.58
N SER A 185 -11.42 -1.35 -17.72
CA SER A 185 -11.79 -2.75 -17.88
C SER A 185 -10.68 -3.52 -18.56
N ILE A 186 -10.30 -4.64 -17.97
CA ILE A 186 -9.40 -5.64 -18.57
C ILE A 186 -10.16 -6.97 -18.70
N PRO A 187 -9.68 -7.95 -19.48
CA PRO A 187 -10.32 -9.25 -19.52
C PRO A 187 -10.52 -9.82 -18.10
N GLY A 188 -11.78 -9.94 -17.70
CA GLY A 188 -12.18 -10.56 -16.45
C GLY A 188 -12.14 -9.69 -15.20
N ALA A 189 -11.70 -8.43 -15.25
CA ALA A 189 -11.64 -7.57 -14.08
C ALA A 189 -11.87 -6.09 -14.41
N THR A 190 -12.17 -5.33 -13.36
CA THR A 190 -12.26 -3.86 -13.38
C THR A 190 -11.24 -3.28 -12.40
N ILE A 191 -10.60 -2.21 -12.79
CA ILE A 191 -9.60 -1.51 -11.99
C ILE A 191 -10.26 -0.38 -11.20
N LEU A 192 -9.95 -0.29 -9.92
CA LEU A 192 -10.31 0.84 -9.06
C LEU A 192 -9.02 1.53 -8.63
N SER A 193 -8.86 2.81 -8.93
CA SER A 193 -7.76 3.61 -8.40
C SER A 193 -8.05 3.91 -6.93
N THR A 194 -7.16 3.49 -6.04
CA THR A 194 -7.29 3.62 -4.59
C THR A 194 -6.01 4.20 -3.97
N PRO A 195 -5.57 5.39 -4.42
CA PRO A 195 -4.34 6.00 -3.92
C PRO A 195 -4.41 6.32 -2.44
N GLY A 196 -3.23 6.52 -1.82
CA GLY A 196 -3.09 6.95 -0.42
C GLY A 196 -2.07 6.14 0.36
N HIS A 197 -2.03 4.80 0.25
CA HIS A 197 -0.89 3.98 0.70
C HIS A 197 0.30 4.15 -0.25
N SER A 198 0.04 4.13 -1.54
CA SER A 198 0.94 4.56 -2.61
C SER A 198 0.14 5.39 -3.62
N PRO A 199 0.77 6.35 -4.32
CA PRO A 199 0.07 7.16 -5.32
C PRO A 199 -0.45 6.35 -6.51
N ASP A 200 0.17 5.22 -6.82
CA ASP A 200 -0.19 4.31 -7.91
C ASP A 200 -1.02 3.09 -7.45
N GLN A 201 -1.51 3.12 -6.21
CA GLN A 201 -2.28 2.01 -5.65
C GLN A 201 -3.59 1.80 -6.42
N ILE A 202 -3.79 0.58 -6.90
CA ILE A 202 -5.04 0.11 -7.48
C ILE A 202 -5.56 -1.12 -6.74
N CYS A 203 -6.87 -1.30 -6.78
CA CYS A 203 -7.53 -2.57 -6.49
C CYS A 203 -8.03 -3.21 -7.77
N VAL A 204 -8.02 -4.56 -7.83
CA VAL A 204 -8.50 -5.33 -8.98
C VAL A 204 -9.78 -6.06 -8.58
N LYS A 205 -10.92 -5.67 -9.17
CA LYS A 205 -12.24 -6.23 -8.86
C LYS A 205 -12.61 -7.32 -9.85
N ILE A 206 -12.88 -8.52 -9.34
CA ILE A 206 -13.31 -9.70 -10.10
C ILE A 206 -14.62 -10.17 -9.48
N ASP A 207 -15.73 -9.83 -10.09
CA ASP A 207 -17.08 -10.09 -9.54
C ASP A 207 -17.23 -9.52 -8.11
N ASN A 208 -17.47 -10.35 -7.10
CA ASN A 208 -17.51 -9.96 -5.69
C ASN A 208 -16.17 -10.13 -4.95
N LEU A 209 -15.08 -10.43 -5.65
CA LEU A 209 -13.73 -10.48 -5.08
C LEU A 209 -12.98 -9.20 -5.39
N LEU A 210 -12.30 -8.63 -4.38
CA LEU A 210 -11.48 -7.44 -4.51
C LEU A 210 -10.04 -7.73 -4.08
N LEU A 211 -9.11 -7.76 -5.02
CA LEU A 211 -7.68 -7.83 -4.75
C LEU A 211 -7.23 -6.44 -4.33
N THR A 212 -6.87 -6.26 -3.06
CA THR A 212 -6.67 -4.92 -2.49
C THR A 212 -5.23 -4.43 -2.50
N GLY A 213 -4.26 -5.28 -2.89
CA GLY A 213 -2.87 -4.93 -2.64
C GLY A 213 -2.68 -4.57 -1.17
N ASP A 214 -2.02 -3.44 -0.93
CA ASP A 214 -1.83 -2.90 0.43
C ASP A 214 -2.84 -1.80 0.81
N HIS A 215 -3.88 -1.62 0.01
CA HIS A 215 -4.91 -0.63 0.34
C HIS A 215 -5.70 -1.01 1.60
N VAL A 216 -6.12 -2.27 1.72
CA VAL A 216 -6.83 -2.79 2.91
C VAL A 216 -6.17 -4.08 3.36
N LEU A 217 -5.59 -4.10 4.56
CA LEU A 217 -4.93 -5.24 5.16
C LEU A 217 -5.64 -5.70 6.45
N PRO A 218 -5.69 -7.01 6.74
CA PRO A 218 -6.52 -7.53 7.84
C PRO A 218 -5.97 -7.21 9.24
N GLU A 219 -4.71 -7.45 9.53
CA GLU A 219 -4.13 -7.37 10.87
C GLU A 219 -3.30 -6.10 11.11
N ILE A 220 -2.97 -5.41 10.05
CA ILE A 220 -2.14 -4.20 10.08
C ILE A 220 -2.88 -3.06 9.39
N THR A 221 -2.59 -1.84 9.81
CA THR A 221 -3.09 -0.64 9.13
C THR A 221 -2.01 -0.17 8.18
N PRO A 222 -2.29 -0.11 6.87
CA PRO A 222 -1.35 0.42 5.90
C PRO A 222 -0.96 1.85 6.23
N HIS A 223 0.31 2.16 6.00
CA HIS A 223 0.83 3.50 6.22
C HIS A 223 0.39 4.42 5.07
N PRO A 224 -0.24 5.57 5.34
CA PRO A 224 -0.55 6.54 4.29
C PRO A 224 0.72 7.24 3.82
N THR A 225 0.80 7.58 2.53
CA THR A 225 1.86 8.48 2.05
C THR A 225 1.69 9.86 2.65
N SER A 226 2.78 10.57 2.85
CA SER A 226 2.75 12.00 3.12
C SER A 226 2.76 12.77 1.80
N LYS A 227 2.39 14.07 1.82
CA LYS A 227 2.33 14.95 0.63
C LYS A 227 3.67 15.28 0.01
N MET A 228 4.64 14.49 0.31
CA MET A 228 6.01 14.64 -0.09
C MET A 228 6.27 14.68 -1.58
N VAL A 229 7.51 14.63 -1.82
CA VAL A 229 8.36 14.37 -2.98
C VAL A 229 7.64 13.93 -4.26
N PHE A 230 6.65 13.08 -4.13
CA PHE A 230 5.85 12.63 -5.26
C PHE A 230 5.06 13.77 -5.93
N LYS A 231 4.66 14.79 -5.17
CA LYS A 231 3.85 15.89 -5.71
C LYS A 231 4.53 16.57 -6.88
N GLU A 232 5.76 16.98 -6.73
CA GLU A 232 6.48 17.74 -7.76
C GLU A 232 6.82 16.85 -8.95
N LYS A 233 7.20 15.62 -8.71
CA LYS A 233 7.63 14.72 -9.78
C LYS A 233 6.45 14.07 -10.52
N ILE A 234 5.41 13.62 -9.82
CA ILE A 234 4.21 13.06 -10.47
C ILE A 234 3.40 14.15 -11.14
N GLY A 235 3.15 15.27 -10.45
CA GLY A 235 2.37 16.39 -11.00
C GLY A 235 2.96 17.00 -12.27
N ASN A 236 4.27 16.93 -12.44
CA ASN A 236 4.97 17.40 -13.64
C ASN A 236 5.18 16.29 -14.69
N SER A 237 4.80 15.04 -14.40
CA SER A 237 4.94 13.94 -15.35
C SER A 237 3.88 14.06 -16.46
N PRO A 238 4.27 14.06 -17.75
CA PRO A 238 3.32 14.04 -18.86
C PRO A 238 2.50 12.74 -18.94
N LEU A 239 2.87 11.72 -18.17
CA LEU A 239 2.19 10.43 -18.10
C LEU A 239 0.95 10.48 -17.19
N VAL A 240 0.89 11.39 -16.23
CA VAL A 240 -0.24 11.55 -15.31
C VAL A 240 -1.20 12.61 -15.88
N LYS A 241 -2.09 12.18 -16.77
CA LYS A 241 -2.97 13.10 -17.52
C LYS A 241 -4.35 13.25 -16.91
N SER A 242 -4.84 12.28 -16.16
CA SER A 242 -6.22 12.20 -15.67
C SER A 242 -6.37 12.59 -14.21
N LEU A 243 -5.29 12.59 -13.43
CA LEU A 243 -5.32 12.80 -11.99
C LEU A 243 -4.59 14.10 -11.62
N ARG A 244 -5.17 14.83 -10.67
CA ARG A 244 -4.45 15.94 -10.03
C ARG A 244 -3.48 15.36 -9.02
N ALA A 245 -2.28 15.90 -8.94
CA ALA A 245 -1.24 15.39 -8.04
C ALA A 245 -1.69 15.38 -6.56
N GLU A 246 -2.51 16.34 -6.16
CA GLU A 246 -3.11 16.43 -4.83
C GLU A 246 -4.10 15.30 -4.50
N ASP A 247 -4.60 14.59 -5.50
CA ASP A 247 -5.54 13.47 -5.32
C ASP A 247 -4.82 12.10 -5.22
N LEU A 248 -3.50 12.08 -5.28
CA LEU A 248 -2.72 10.83 -5.33
C LEU A 248 -2.06 10.42 -4.00
N TYR A 249 -1.95 11.33 -3.03
CA TYR A 249 -1.23 11.07 -1.79
C TYR A 249 -1.81 11.82 -0.59
N GLY A 250 -1.39 11.43 0.59
CA GLY A 250 -1.83 11.95 1.87
C GLY A 250 -2.93 11.14 2.52
N LEU A 251 -3.07 11.33 3.82
CA LEU A 251 -4.09 10.62 4.61
C LEU A 251 -5.51 10.94 4.13
N GLY A 252 -5.77 12.18 3.72
CA GLY A 252 -7.09 12.56 3.20
C GLY A 252 -7.48 11.77 1.95
N THR A 253 -6.54 11.59 1.02
CA THR A 253 -6.72 10.74 -0.16
C THR A 253 -6.94 9.28 0.22
N TYR A 254 -6.17 8.76 1.18
CA TYR A 254 -6.33 7.39 1.66
C TYR A 254 -7.72 7.15 2.26
N ILE A 255 -8.23 8.05 3.10
CA ILE A 255 -9.59 7.96 3.67
C ILE A 255 -10.66 8.01 2.58
N LYS A 256 -10.52 8.87 1.57
CA LYS A 256 -11.42 8.89 0.39
C LYS A 256 -11.43 7.55 -0.34
N SER A 257 -10.26 6.98 -0.58
CA SER A 257 -10.11 5.69 -1.26
C SER A 257 -10.68 4.52 -0.44
N LEU A 258 -10.56 4.55 0.90
CA LEU A 258 -11.23 3.60 1.77
C LEU A 258 -12.76 3.70 1.66
N GLY A 259 -13.30 4.92 1.51
CA GLY A 259 -14.73 5.14 1.24
C GLY A 259 -15.20 4.49 -0.06
N ILE A 260 -14.37 4.48 -1.11
CA ILE A 260 -14.68 3.76 -2.37
C ILE A 260 -14.87 2.26 -2.08
N VAL A 261 -14.00 1.65 -1.26
CA VAL A 261 -14.13 0.23 -0.91
C VAL A 261 -15.38 -0.03 -0.08
N VAL A 262 -15.68 0.80 0.90
CA VAL A 262 -16.92 0.69 1.71
C VAL A 262 -18.17 0.74 0.83
N ALA A 263 -18.19 1.63 -0.15
CA ALA A 263 -19.32 1.80 -1.08
C ALA A 263 -19.57 0.59 -2.01
N LEU A 264 -18.64 -0.37 -2.10
CA LEU A 264 -18.84 -1.60 -2.89
C LEU A 264 -19.88 -2.54 -2.29
N GLY A 265 -20.20 -2.40 -1.00
CA GLY A 265 -21.20 -3.19 -0.31
C GLY A 265 -20.68 -4.48 0.33
N SER A 266 -21.46 -5.02 1.27
CA SER A 266 -21.08 -6.13 2.16
C SER A 266 -20.85 -7.48 1.46
N GLU A 267 -21.29 -7.63 0.22
CA GLU A 267 -21.08 -8.87 -0.56
C GLU A 267 -19.65 -9.00 -1.09
N VAL A 268 -18.84 -7.95 -0.99
CA VAL A 268 -17.48 -7.96 -1.50
C VAL A 268 -16.53 -8.57 -0.49
N GLN A 269 -15.82 -9.61 -0.92
CA GLN A 269 -14.75 -10.28 -0.17
C GLN A 269 -13.39 -9.68 -0.54
N LEU A 270 -12.63 -9.26 0.46
CA LEU A 270 -11.31 -8.67 0.27
C LEU A 270 -10.22 -9.75 0.21
N LEU A 271 -9.32 -9.61 -0.73
CA LEU A 271 -8.16 -10.46 -0.96
C LEU A 271 -6.88 -9.59 -0.86
N PRO A 272 -6.28 -9.49 0.33
CA PRO A 272 -5.18 -8.57 0.61
C PRO A 272 -3.82 -9.14 0.21
N ALA A 273 -2.83 -8.28 -0.08
CA ALA A 273 -1.49 -8.73 -0.42
C ALA A 273 -0.66 -9.22 0.78
N HIS A 274 -1.03 -8.86 2.01
CA HIS A 274 -0.35 -9.34 3.21
C HIS A 274 -1.32 -9.86 4.26
N ARG A 275 -0.83 -10.78 5.11
CA ARG A 275 -1.59 -11.34 6.24
C ARG A 275 -2.88 -12.05 5.85
N PHE A 276 -3.09 -12.43 4.60
CA PHE A 276 -4.25 -13.21 4.19
C PHE A 276 -4.34 -14.53 4.96
N PHE A 277 -3.20 -15.22 5.14
CA PHE A 277 -3.05 -16.29 6.13
C PHE A 277 -1.88 -15.97 7.06
N ASN A 278 -2.11 -16.01 8.36
CA ASN A 278 -1.09 -15.70 9.37
C ASN A 278 -1.43 -16.35 10.71
N LYS A 279 -0.42 -16.78 11.45
CA LYS A 279 -0.56 -17.42 12.78
C LYS A 279 -1.55 -18.59 12.78
N GLY A 280 -1.55 -19.37 11.69
CA GLY A 280 -2.44 -20.51 11.54
C GLY A 280 -3.92 -20.17 11.29
N LYS A 281 -4.21 -18.95 10.87
CA LYS A 281 -5.56 -18.44 10.61
C LYS A 281 -5.64 -17.77 9.23
N LEU A 282 -6.71 -18.08 8.50
CA LEU A 282 -7.10 -17.36 7.29
C LEU A 282 -7.86 -16.07 7.69
N ASN A 283 -7.36 -14.93 7.28
CA ASN A 283 -7.92 -13.62 7.60
C ASN A 283 -8.78 -13.11 6.45
N LEU A 284 -9.97 -13.68 6.33
CA LEU A 284 -10.98 -13.17 5.40
C LEU A 284 -11.65 -11.96 6.00
N GLY A 285 -11.83 -10.92 5.19
CA GLY A 285 -12.54 -9.71 5.56
C GLY A 285 -13.45 -9.24 4.44
N GLY A 286 -14.44 -8.45 4.80
CA GLY A 286 -15.28 -7.68 3.92
C GLY A 286 -14.91 -6.19 3.96
N VAL A 287 -15.74 -5.38 3.34
CA VAL A 287 -15.52 -3.92 3.24
C VAL A 287 -15.50 -3.20 4.60
N GLU A 288 -16.07 -3.81 5.66
CA GLU A 288 -16.05 -3.29 7.04
C GLU A 288 -14.62 -3.06 7.55
N ARG A 289 -13.64 -3.82 7.05
CA ARG A 289 -12.23 -3.61 7.40
C ARG A 289 -11.72 -2.24 6.95
N ALA A 290 -12.21 -1.71 5.85
CA ALA A 290 -11.87 -0.36 5.40
C ALA A 290 -12.41 0.69 6.39
N SER A 291 -13.63 0.52 6.93
CA SER A 291 -14.17 1.38 8.00
C SER A 291 -13.35 1.30 9.29
N ASP A 292 -12.89 0.11 9.70
CA ASP A 292 -12.00 -0.06 10.86
C ASP A 292 -10.69 0.72 10.70
N ILE A 293 -10.12 0.72 9.49
CA ILE A 293 -8.89 1.48 9.18
C ILE A 293 -9.16 2.98 9.29
N VAL A 294 -10.29 3.46 8.79
CA VAL A 294 -10.67 4.87 8.95
C VAL A 294 -10.83 5.24 10.42
N LEU A 295 -11.52 4.41 11.20
CA LEU A 295 -11.67 4.63 12.65
C LEU A 295 -10.31 4.66 13.36
N HIS A 296 -9.36 3.82 12.96
CA HIS A 296 -8.00 3.84 13.50
C HIS A 296 -7.31 5.19 13.23
N HIS A 297 -7.41 5.74 12.01
CA HIS A 297 -6.84 7.04 11.68
C HIS A 297 -7.58 8.18 12.37
N GLN A 298 -8.91 8.12 12.50
CA GLN A 298 -9.70 9.10 13.23
C GLN A 298 -9.26 9.18 14.70
N ASN A 299 -9.13 8.04 15.38
CA ASN A 299 -8.65 7.99 16.76
C ASN A 299 -7.22 8.58 16.91
N ARG A 300 -6.39 8.44 15.89
CA ARG A 300 -5.05 9.03 15.87
C ARG A 300 -5.09 10.54 15.65
N LEU A 301 -5.94 11.02 14.75
CA LEU A 301 -6.19 12.46 14.54
C LEU A 301 -6.70 13.12 15.85
N GLU A 302 -7.67 12.50 16.51
CA GLU A 302 -8.20 12.98 17.79
C GLU A 302 -7.09 13.10 18.86
N ARG A 303 -6.26 12.07 18.99
CA ARG A 303 -5.13 12.09 19.93
C ARG A 303 -4.10 13.16 19.57
N LEU A 304 -3.73 13.32 18.30
CA LEU A 304 -2.82 14.38 17.86
C LEU A 304 -3.41 15.76 18.13
N HIS A 305 -4.66 15.97 17.73
CA HIS A 305 -5.38 17.20 17.98
C HIS A 305 -5.38 17.55 19.48
N SER A 306 -5.70 16.61 20.37
CA SER A 306 -5.68 16.82 21.81
C SER A 306 -4.27 17.08 22.38
N HIS A 307 -3.22 16.50 21.79
CA HIS A 307 -1.85 16.67 22.25
C HIS A 307 -1.21 18.00 21.87
N ILE A 308 -1.71 18.67 20.84
CA ILE A 308 -1.26 20.01 20.46
C ILE A 308 -1.67 21.01 21.55
N GLY A 309 -2.92 20.91 22.07
CA GLY A 309 -3.41 21.80 23.13
C GLY A 309 -3.32 23.28 22.72
N ASN A 310 -3.26 24.18 23.72
CA ASN A 310 -3.18 25.63 23.49
C ASN A 310 -1.75 26.16 23.31
N GLY A 311 -0.78 25.28 23.06
CA GLY A 311 0.65 25.64 22.96
C GLY A 311 1.23 25.34 21.58
N LYS A 312 2.53 25.68 21.43
CA LYS A 312 3.31 25.31 20.27
C LYS A 312 3.94 23.93 20.48
N CYS A 313 3.82 23.06 19.51
CA CYS A 313 4.42 21.72 19.52
C CYS A 313 5.35 21.53 18.32
N SER A 314 6.31 20.63 18.48
CA SER A 314 7.16 20.13 17.39
C SER A 314 6.74 18.75 16.93
N LEU A 315 7.15 18.34 15.73
CA LEU A 315 6.94 16.99 15.18
C LEU A 315 7.47 15.91 16.15
N THR A 316 8.67 16.10 16.70
CA THR A 316 9.30 15.15 17.64
C THR A 316 8.50 15.00 18.93
N GLU A 317 8.01 16.12 19.50
CA GLU A 317 7.19 16.07 20.71
C GLU A 317 5.87 15.32 20.48
N LEU A 318 5.15 15.63 19.41
CA LEU A 318 3.90 14.94 19.06
C LEU A 318 4.11 13.46 18.80
N THR A 319 5.18 13.10 18.09
CA THR A 319 5.53 11.70 17.86
C THR A 319 5.77 10.95 19.18
N THR A 320 6.51 11.55 20.11
CA THR A 320 6.81 10.92 21.41
C THR A 320 5.63 10.89 22.38
N ARG A 321 4.61 11.75 22.20
CA ARG A 321 3.35 11.70 22.94
C ARG A 321 2.39 10.65 22.37
N LEU A 322 2.43 10.44 21.05
CA LEU A 322 1.53 9.52 20.38
C LEU A 322 1.99 8.06 20.47
N PHE A 323 3.29 7.81 20.39
CA PHE A 323 3.89 6.47 20.39
C PHE A 323 4.72 6.18 21.64
N ASP A 324 4.76 4.91 22.03
CA ASP A 324 5.61 4.46 23.12
C ASP A 324 7.10 4.65 22.75
N ARG A 325 7.81 5.43 23.57
CA ARG A 325 9.23 5.74 23.36
C ARG A 325 10.12 4.50 23.23
N SER A 326 9.78 3.43 23.94
CA SER A 326 10.56 2.18 23.87
C SER A 326 10.52 1.51 22.49
N LYS A 327 9.53 1.85 21.66
CA LYS A 327 9.34 1.34 20.28
C LYS A 327 9.92 2.27 19.22
N LEU A 328 10.33 3.48 19.59
CA LEU A 328 10.83 4.51 18.67
C LEU A 328 12.35 4.38 18.45
N LEU A 329 12.80 3.24 17.90
CA LEU A 329 14.19 2.96 17.61
C LEU A 329 14.40 2.62 16.12
N GLY A 330 15.49 3.10 15.55
CA GLY A 330 15.88 2.82 14.16
C GLY A 330 14.76 3.15 13.15
N GLY A 331 14.48 2.24 12.24
CA GLY A 331 13.45 2.41 11.21
C GLY A 331 12.04 2.64 11.75
N ASN A 332 11.72 2.17 12.96
CA ASN A 332 10.41 2.41 13.57
C ASN A 332 10.20 3.88 13.92
N LEU A 333 11.26 4.62 14.27
CA LEU A 333 11.17 6.05 14.53
C LEU A 333 10.76 6.80 13.26
N MET A 334 11.37 6.48 12.12
CA MET A 334 11.02 7.13 10.85
C MET A 334 9.60 6.79 10.39
N ALA A 335 9.19 5.55 10.53
CA ALA A 335 7.82 5.16 10.25
C ALA A 335 6.81 5.94 11.13
N ALA A 336 7.10 6.08 12.43
CA ALA A 336 6.26 6.86 13.35
C ALA A 336 6.24 8.36 13.01
N LEU A 337 7.39 8.96 12.69
CA LEU A 337 7.48 10.36 12.27
C LEU A 337 6.70 10.61 10.97
N SER A 338 6.88 9.76 9.97
CA SER A 338 6.18 9.85 8.70
C SER A 338 4.66 9.68 8.86
N GLU A 339 4.23 8.78 9.74
CA GLU A 339 2.83 8.58 10.10
C GLU A 339 2.23 9.86 10.74
N VAL A 340 2.96 10.48 11.68
CA VAL A 340 2.52 11.73 12.30
C VAL A 340 2.45 12.86 11.28
N VAL A 341 3.43 12.96 10.38
CA VAL A 341 3.42 13.95 9.30
C VAL A 341 2.17 13.83 8.44
N ALA A 342 1.83 12.62 7.97
CA ALA A 342 0.63 12.42 7.15
C ALA A 342 -0.67 12.84 7.85
N HIS A 343 -0.77 12.64 9.18
CA HIS A 343 -1.91 13.08 9.98
C HIS A 343 -1.95 14.60 10.19
N LEU A 344 -0.79 15.21 10.46
CA LEU A 344 -0.69 16.66 10.62
C LEU A 344 -0.98 17.39 9.31
N GLU A 345 -0.54 16.85 8.18
CA GLU A 345 -0.86 17.39 6.86
C GLU A 345 -2.37 17.40 6.60
N LEU A 346 -3.10 16.37 7.04
CA LEU A 346 -4.57 16.37 6.94
C LEU A 346 -5.20 17.42 7.86
N LEU A 347 -4.75 17.52 9.13
CA LEU A 347 -5.27 18.55 10.06
C LEU A 347 -5.03 19.97 9.55
N GLU A 348 -3.87 20.23 8.91
CA GLU A 348 -3.58 21.52 8.29
C GLU A 348 -4.49 21.78 7.07
N ASP A 349 -4.70 20.77 6.21
CA ASP A 349 -5.55 20.89 5.02
C ASP A 349 -7.00 21.23 5.34
N VAL A 350 -7.52 20.68 6.42
CA VAL A 350 -8.91 20.95 6.84
C VAL A 350 -9.02 22.20 7.73
N GLY A 351 -7.88 22.82 8.10
CA GLY A 351 -7.83 24.05 8.85
C GLY A 351 -7.92 23.90 10.37
N ASP A 352 -7.68 22.72 10.92
CA ASP A 352 -7.68 22.47 12.38
C ASP A 352 -6.37 22.89 13.05
N ILE A 353 -5.28 22.99 12.30
CA ILE A 353 -3.97 23.45 12.77
C ILE A 353 -3.30 24.37 11.76
N GLU A 354 -2.33 25.13 12.25
CA GLU A 354 -1.39 25.90 11.44
C GLU A 354 0.04 25.42 11.69
N ILE A 355 0.84 25.32 10.61
CA ILE A 355 2.24 24.95 10.66
C ILE A 355 3.07 26.14 10.19
N SER A 356 3.86 26.70 11.09
CA SER A 356 4.74 27.83 10.78
C SER A 356 5.89 27.43 9.85
N SER A 357 6.52 28.40 9.19
CA SER A 357 7.73 28.15 8.36
C SER A 357 8.89 27.50 9.12
N GLY A 358 8.90 27.61 10.46
CA GLY A 358 9.88 26.94 11.33
C GLY A 358 9.42 25.56 11.83
N GLY A 359 8.32 25.00 11.31
CA GLY A 359 7.81 23.68 11.70
C GLY A 359 7.09 23.62 13.05
N SER A 360 6.78 24.77 13.65
CA SER A 360 5.98 24.85 14.89
C SER A 360 4.50 24.67 14.57
N ILE A 361 3.83 23.79 15.30
CA ILE A 361 2.46 23.36 15.10
C ILE A 361 1.57 23.98 16.18
N THR A 362 0.48 24.63 15.80
CA THR A 362 -0.50 25.28 16.69
C THR A 362 -1.92 24.96 16.28
N HIS A 363 -2.83 24.92 17.23
CA HIS A 363 -4.27 24.86 16.94
C HIS A 363 -4.76 26.13 16.25
N THR A 364 -5.76 25.96 15.41
CA THR A 364 -6.72 26.99 15.05
C THR A 364 -7.90 26.92 16.03
N ASP A 365 -8.68 28.00 16.12
CA ASP A 365 -9.89 28.04 17.00
C ASP A 365 -11.12 27.42 16.32
N SER A 366 -10.94 26.40 15.44
CA SER A 366 -12.04 25.72 14.78
C SER A 366 -12.77 24.78 15.75
N GLU A 367 -14.04 25.05 16.04
CA GLU A 367 -14.93 24.16 16.77
C GLU A 367 -16.26 24.00 16.03
N PRO A 368 -16.73 22.78 15.77
CA PRO A 368 -16.04 21.50 16.00
C PRO A 368 -14.84 21.29 15.08
N PRO A 369 -13.92 20.34 15.42
CA PRO A 369 -12.79 20.01 14.54
C PRO A 369 -13.23 19.60 13.15
N GLN A 370 -12.63 20.20 12.12
CA GLN A 370 -13.03 20.03 10.72
C GLN A 370 -12.68 18.65 10.16
N TYR A 371 -11.67 17.96 10.72
CA TYR A 371 -11.34 16.58 10.30
C TYR A 371 -12.51 15.61 10.53
N LEU A 372 -13.36 15.85 11.55
CA LEU A 372 -14.55 15.00 11.80
C LEU A 372 -15.57 15.14 10.66
N GLU A 373 -15.84 16.36 10.21
CA GLU A 373 -16.72 16.61 9.08
C GLU A 373 -16.14 16.05 7.78
N PHE A 374 -14.83 16.24 7.57
CA PHE A 374 -14.13 15.65 6.43
C PHE A 374 -14.34 14.15 6.35
N ILE A 375 -14.08 13.40 7.44
CA ILE A 375 -14.23 11.93 7.48
C ILE A 375 -15.69 11.52 7.25
N LYS A 376 -16.63 12.19 7.92
CA LYS A 376 -18.07 11.92 7.77
C LYS A 376 -18.53 12.03 6.30
N ASN A 377 -18.01 13.01 5.58
CA ASN A 377 -18.34 13.25 4.17
C ASN A 377 -17.78 12.20 3.20
N GLN A 378 -16.90 11.30 3.64
CA GLN A 378 -16.38 10.22 2.81
C GLN A 378 -17.28 8.96 2.80
N GLY A 379 -18.40 8.94 3.50
CA GLY A 379 -19.34 7.81 3.49
C GLY A 379 -18.79 6.51 4.12
N VAL A 380 -17.78 6.63 4.96
CA VAL A 380 -17.07 5.48 5.57
C VAL A 380 -17.77 4.88 6.79
N TYR A 381 -18.80 5.54 7.28
CA TYR A 381 -19.69 5.06 8.33
C TYR A 381 -21.07 4.81 7.73
N SER A 382 -21.41 3.56 7.54
CA SER A 382 -22.78 3.11 7.17
C SER A 382 -23.61 2.83 8.42
#